data_461408a5464aa5d7c3df18710cb12643
#
_entry.id   461408a5464aa5d7c3df18710cb12643
#
_cell.length_a   1.000
_cell.length_b   1.000
_cell.length_c   1.000
_cell.angle_alpha   90.00
_cell.angle_beta   90.00
_cell.angle_gamma   90.00
#
_symmetry.space_group_name_H-M   'P 1'
#
loop_
_entity.id
_entity.type
_entity.pdbx_description
1 polymer ?
#
loop_
_entity_poly.entity_id
_entity_poly.type
_entity_poly.pdbx_seq_one_letter_code
_entity_poly.pdbx_strand_id
1 'polypeptide(L)'
;MPRRQKIWITRAQPGADATAARVHVLGHATLVAPLLAVEMLENAEVDLTGVGALAFTSANGLRAFARLSADRSLRVFAVGAATAQAARQAGFKQVLSADGDVAALARGIASRRAEIDGAVLHPGAAELAGDLAGALEQARVEVRALTLYDTLPTRFEPRQIEQLAEVDVALVHSAKAAAALAVILKDHPQPHLRLLGLSKAVLKPLARTQVSEKTFAPFPLEAALLNLIDR
;
A
#
# COMPACT_ATOMS: atom_id res chain seq x y z
N MET A 1 19.41 -18.11 20.70
CA MET A 1 18.75 -16.88 20.27
C MET A 1 18.88 -16.78 18.77
N PRO A 2 17.84 -16.40 18.02
CA PRO A 2 17.98 -16.20 16.57
C PRO A 2 19.08 -15.15 16.30
N ARG A 3 19.81 -15.32 15.20
CA ARG A 3 20.86 -14.38 14.79
C ARG A 3 20.22 -13.04 14.46
N ARG A 4 20.72 -11.95 15.03
CA ARG A 4 20.29 -10.59 14.66
C ARG A 4 20.59 -10.35 13.17
N GLN A 5 19.55 -10.08 12.39
CA GLN A 5 19.62 -9.83 10.94
C GLN A 5 19.37 -8.35 10.65
N LYS A 6 19.83 -7.86 9.48
CA LYS A 6 19.52 -6.54 8.96
C LYS A 6 18.43 -6.66 7.89
N ILE A 7 17.26 -6.11 8.17
CA ILE A 7 16.05 -6.27 7.36
C ILE A 7 15.79 -5.02 6.53
N TRP A 8 15.70 -5.15 5.23
CA TRP A 8 15.34 -4.07 4.34
C TRP A 8 13.82 -3.92 4.24
N ILE A 9 13.32 -2.76 4.67
CA ILE A 9 11.92 -2.37 4.58
C ILE A 9 11.74 -1.61 3.26
N THR A 10 11.13 -2.27 2.28
CA THR A 10 11.02 -1.78 0.89
C THR A 10 9.75 -1.02 0.59
N ARG A 11 8.73 -1.11 1.45
CA ARG A 11 7.43 -0.45 1.25
C ARG A 11 7.49 1.06 1.44
N ALA A 12 6.57 1.77 0.78
CA ALA A 12 6.46 3.22 0.90
C ALA A 12 6.01 3.68 2.30
N GLN A 13 6.35 4.92 2.62
CA GLN A 13 5.86 5.59 3.83
C GLN A 13 4.32 5.84 3.76
N PRO A 14 3.67 5.92 4.93
CA PRO A 14 4.18 5.77 6.29
C PRO A 14 4.21 4.30 6.76
N GLY A 15 3.85 3.36 5.90
CA GLY A 15 3.84 1.94 6.22
C GLY A 15 5.22 1.39 6.55
N ALA A 16 6.29 1.98 5.98
CA ALA A 16 7.66 1.57 6.24
C ALA A 16 8.05 1.69 7.71
N ASP A 17 7.76 2.82 8.36
CA ASP A 17 8.09 3.05 9.77
C ASP A 17 7.32 2.09 10.69
N ALA A 18 6.06 1.84 10.40
CA ALA A 18 5.26 0.88 11.17
C ALA A 18 5.83 -0.56 11.07
N THR A 19 6.29 -0.96 9.89
CA THR A 19 6.95 -2.26 9.68
C THR A 19 8.30 -2.30 10.40
N ALA A 20 9.11 -1.24 10.29
CA ALA A 20 10.41 -1.14 10.95
C ALA A 20 10.27 -1.27 12.48
N ALA A 21 9.29 -0.60 13.08
CA ALA A 21 9.02 -0.71 14.51
C ALA A 21 8.71 -2.16 14.93
N ARG A 22 7.90 -2.90 14.14
CA ARG A 22 7.60 -4.31 14.41
C ARG A 22 8.84 -5.21 14.29
N VAL A 23 9.69 -4.96 13.28
CA VAL A 23 10.95 -5.69 13.08
C VAL A 23 11.92 -5.44 14.24
N HIS A 24 11.98 -4.21 14.77
CA HIS A 24 12.77 -3.89 15.96
C HIS A 24 12.29 -4.65 17.21
N VAL A 25 10.96 -4.80 17.38
CA VAL A 25 10.38 -5.60 18.49
C VAL A 25 10.81 -7.07 18.38
N LEU A 26 11.04 -7.61 17.17
CA LEU A 26 11.57 -8.95 16.95
C LEU A 26 13.09 -9.05 17.18
N GLY A 27 13.78 -7.95 17.51
CA GLY A 27 15.22 -7.93 17.83
C GLY A 27 16.15 -7.73 16.63
N HIS A 28 15.62 -7.45 15.43
CA HIS A 28 16.42 -7.24 14.22
C HIS A 28 16.76 -5.77 13.98
N ALA A 29 17.82 -5.52 13.19
CA ALA A 29 18.13 -4.19 12.66
C ALA A 29 17.33 -3.92 11.38
N THR A 30 17.10 -2.65 11.04
CA THR A 30 16.38 -2.29 9.81
C THR A 30 17.18 -1.33 8.94
N LEU A 31 17.03 -1.49 7.62
CA LEU A 31 17.29 -0.47 6.62
C LEU A 31 15.93 -0.03 6.05
N VAL A 32 15.50 1.19 6.36
CA VAL A 32 14.28 1.76 5.77
C VAL A 32 14.67 2.50 4.50
N ALA A 33 14.48 1.84 3.36
CA ALA A 33 14.78 2.40 2.04
C ALA A 33 13.65 1.98 1.07
N PRO A 34 12.55 2.77 1.02
CA PRO A 34 11.41 2.47 0.18
C PRO A 34 11.78 2.41 -1.31
N LEU A 35 11.32 1.36 -1.99
CA LEU A 35 11.49 1.19 -3.44
C LEU A 35 10.54 2.06 -4.27
N LEU A 36 9.49 2.57 -3.62
CA LEU A 36 8.46 3.38 -4.24
C LEU A 36 8.21 4.63 -3.39
N ALA A 37 8.09 5.77 -4.04
CA ALA A 37 7.66 7.02 -3.45
C ALA A 37 6.24 7.37 -3.92
N VAL A 38 5.45 7.97 -3.04
CA VAL A 38 4.14 8.52 -3.37
C VAL A 38 4.34 9.97 -3.82
N GLU A 39 4.06 10.25 -5.08
CA GLU A 39 4.13 11.58 -5.66
C GLU A 39 2.72 12.13 -5.88
N MET A 40 2.43 13.28 -5.26
CA MET A 40 1.13 13.95 -5.40
C MET A 40 1.05 14.64 -6.75
N LEU A 41 -0.13 14.59 -7.38
CA LEU A 41 -0.41 15.36 -8.60
C LEU A 41 -0.72 16.81 -8.20
N GLU A 42 0.16 17.72 -8.59
CA GLU A 42 0.09 19.14 -8.19
C GLU A 42 -1.16 19.87 -8.68
N ASN A 43 -1.72 19.44 -9.82
CA ASN A 43 -2.86 20.08 -10.48
C ASN A 43 -4.16 19.28 -10.36
N ALA A 44 -4.29 18.39 -9.39
CA ALA A 44 -5.51 17.64 -9.20
C ALA A 44 -6.58 18.52 -8.54
N GLU A 45 -7.70 18.72 -9.25
CA GLU A 45 -8.87 19.45 -8.74
C GLU A 45 -9.89 18.45 -8.17
N VAL A 46 -10.45 18.79 -7.02
CA VAL A 46 -11.48 17.99 -6.35
C VAL A 46 -12.84 18.62 -6.60
N ASP A 47 -13.60 18.08 -7.55
CA ASP A 47 -14.99 18.44 -7.78
C ASP A 47 -15.92 17.50 -6.99
N LEU A 48 -16.66 18.06 -6.04
CA LEU A 48 -17.65 17.35 -5.21
C LEU A 48 -19.09 17.52 -5.69
N THR A 49 -19.31 18.16 -6.83
CA THR A 49 -20.67 18.35 -7.39
C THR A 49 -21.31 16.98 -7.67
N GLY A 50 -22.48 16.72 -7.06
CA GLY A 50 -23.20 15.45 -7.20
C GLY A 50 -22.49 14.25 -6.56
N VAL A 51 -21.55 14.46 -5.63
CA VAL A 51 -20.92 13.39 -4.84
C VAL A 51 -21.70 13.18 -3.56
N GLY A 52 -22.20 11.95 -3.36
CA GLY A 52 -22.91 11.55 -2.14
C GLY A 52 -22.03 10.83 -1.12
N ALA A 53 -20.87 10.28 -1.53
CA ALA A 53 -19.95 9.58 -0.64
C ALA A 53 -18.53 9.51 -1.20
N LEU A 54 -17.56 9.21 -0.33
CA LEU A 54 -16.15 8.98 -0.68
C LEU A 54 -15.79 7.51 -0.42
N ALA A 55 -15.00 6.91 -1.31
CA ALA A 55 -14.46 5.58 -1.12
C ALA A 55 -12.93 5.61 -1.18
N PHE A 56 -12.27 5.04 -0.16
CA PHE A 56 -10.81 4.99 -0.09
C PHE A 56 -10.29 3.57 0.03
N THR A 57 -9.50 3.14 -0.95
CA THR A 57 -8.78 1.85 -0.94
C THR A 57 -7.40 1.96 -0.28
N SER A 58 -6.96 3.17 0.09
CA SER A 58 -5.70 3.39 0.80
C SER A 58 -5.73 4.65 1.67
N ALA A 59 -4.91 4.64 2.73
CA ALA A 59 -4.70 5.84 3.55
C ALA A 59 -3.96 6.95 2.79
N ASN A 60 -3.21 6.63 1.73
CA ASN A 60 -2.55 7.63 0.89
C ASN A 60 -3.56 8.42 0.06
N GLY A 61 -4.56 7.74 -0.54
CA GLY A 61 -5.66 8.42 -1.24
C GLY A 61 -6.44 9.37 -0.33
N LEU A 62 -6.71 8.93 0.90
CA LEU A 62 -7.34 9.80 1.89
C LEU A 62 -6.49 11.03 2.22
N ARG A 63 -5.19 10.85 2.48
CA ARG A 63 -4.29 11.97 2.81
C ARG A 63 -4.17 12.95 1.64
N ALA A 64 -4.08 12.43 0.40
CA ALA A 64 -4.06 13.24 -0.80
C ALA A 64 -5.35 14.08 -0.91
N PHE A 65 -6.51 13.45 -0.76
CA PHE A 65 -7.79 14.12 -0.76
C PHE A 65 -7.90 15.20 0.33
N ALA A 66 -7.49 14.87 1.56
CA ALA A 66 -7.58 15.76 2.71
C ALA A 66 -6.70 17.02 2.61
N ARG A 67 -5.66 16.98 1.76
CA ARG A 67 -4.81 18.15 1.45
C ARG A 67 -5.45 19.09 0.40
N LEU A 68 -6.25 18.54 -0.50
CA LEU A 68 -6.83 19.28 -1.63
C LEU A 68 -8.26 19.77 -1.34
N SER A 69 -8.98 19.12 -0.44
CA SER A 69 -10.34 19.50 -0.05
C SER A 69 -10.44 19.65 1.47
N ALA A 70 -11.07 20.71 1.91
CA ALA A 70 -11.42 20.96 3.32
C ALA A 70 -12.75 20.30 3.73
N ASP A 71 -13.56 19.84 2.75
CA ASP A 71 -14.86 19.23 3.05
C ASP A 71 -14.70 17.92 3.85
N ARG A 72 -15.47 17.79 4.92
CA ARG A 72 -15.52 16.61 5.81
C ARG A 72 -16.94 16.15 6.08
N SER A 73 -17.90 16.67 5.33
CA SER A 73 -19.34 16.39 5.51
C SER A 73 -19.75 15.03 4.94
N LEU A 74 -19.07 14.60 3.86
CA LEU A 74 -19.40 13.39 3.13
C LEU A 74 -19.08 12.13 3.94
N ARG A 75 -19.91 11.10 3.76
CA ARG A 75 -19.65 9.77 4.29
C ARG A 75 -18.42 9.13 3.61
N VAL A 76 -17.60 8.49 4.40
CA VAL A 76 -16.40 7.77 3.95
C VAL A 76 -16.58 6.27 4.10
N PHE A 77 -16.33 5.56 3.02
CA PHE A 77 -16.16 4.12 2.99
C PHE A 77 -14.67 3.80 2.84
N ALA A 78 -14.10 3.08 3.80
CA ALA A 78 -12.69 2.71 3.82
C ALA A 78 -12.54 1.19 3.63
N VAL A 79 -11.53 0.76 2.89
CA VAL A 79 -11.26 -0.66 2.64
C VAL A 79 -10.95 -1.42 3.93
N GLY A 80 -10.31 -0.78 4.91
CA GLY A 80 -9.92 -1.41 6.16
C GLY A 80 -9.61 -0.42 7.28
N ALA A 81 -9.37 -0.96 8.47
CA ALA A 81 -9.22 -0.22 9.72
C ALA A 81 -8.18 0.92 9.67
N ALA A 82 -7.02 0.69 9.04
CA ALA A 82 -5.97 1.71 8.93
C ALA A 82 -6.42 2.94 8.10
N THR A 83 -7.13 2.71 6.99
CA THR A 83 -7.69 3.78 6.15
C THR A 83 -8.83 4.48 6.89
N ALA A 84 -9.70 3.74 7.58
CA ALA A 84 -10.78 4.30 8.39
C ALA A 84 -10.25 5.18 9.55
N GLN A 85 -9.20 4.72 10.21
CA GLN A 85 -8.55 5.50 11.26
C GLN A 85 -7.97 6.81 10.72
N ALA A 86 -7.28 6.74 9.58
CA ALA A 86 -6.76 7.94 8.90
C ALA A 86 -7.88 8.92 8.54
N ALA A 87 -9.07 8.42 8.10
CA ALA A 87 -10.22 9.25 7.80
C ALA A 87 -10.76 9.99 9.04
N ARG A 88 -10.88 9.28 10.17
CA ARG A 88 -11.30 9.90 11.44
C ARG A 88 -10.29 10.95 11.93
N GLN A 89 -8.99 10.66 11.80
CA GLN A 89 -7.93 11.60 12.15
C GLN A 89 -7.94 12.85 11.24
N ALA A 90 -8.34 12.70 9.98
CA ALA A 90 -8.52 13.82 9.06
C ALA A 90 -9.81 14.63 9.30
N GLY A 91 -10.64 14.25 10.28
CA GLY A 91 -11.83 14.99 10.69
C GLY A 91 -13.16 14.48 10.13
N PHE A 92 -13.18 13.40 9.35
CA PHE A 92 -14.43 12.79 8.88
C PHE A 92 -15.20 12.13 10.03
N LYS A 93 -16.49 12.45 10.16
CA LYS A 93 -17.34 11.94 11.24
C LYS A 93 -18.06 10.63 10.88
N GLN A 94 -18.46 10.48 9.62
CA GLN A 94 -19.17 9.31 9.11
C GLN A 94 -18.19 8.38 8.39
N VAL A 95 -17.55 7.47 9.09
CA VAL A 95 -16.54 6.56 8.53
C VAL A 95 -16.92 5.11 8.79
N LEU A 96 -17.09 4.36 7.69
CA LEU A 96 -17.37 2.94 7.69
C LEU A 96 -16.14 2.19 7.15
N SER A 97 -15.72 1.12 7.84
CA SER A 97 -14.67 0.23 7.39
C SER A 97 -15.27 -1.06 6.87
N ALA A 98 -14.78 -1.53 5.72
CA ALA A 98 -15.17 -2.83 5.17
C ALA A 98 -14.38 -3.98 5.83
N ASP A 99 -13.28 -3.66 6.52
CA ASP A 99 -12.35 -4.58 7.19
C ASP A 99 -11.92 -5.77 6.32
N GLY A 100 -11.70 -5.49 5.02
CA GLY A 100 -11.42 -6.51 4.02
C GLY A 100 -10.65 -5.98 2.81
N ASP A 101 -11.02 -6.47 1.66
CA ASP A 101 -10.49 -6.11 0.35
C ASP A 101 -11.41 -5.15 -0.43
N VAL A 102 -11.04 -4.85 -1.68
CA VAL A 102 -11.83 -4.00 -2.58
C VAL A 102 -13.24 -4.59 -2.84
N ALA A 103 -13.37 -5.91 -2.89
CA ALA A 103 -14.67 -6.56 -3.07
C ALA A 103 -15.57 -6.41 -1.83
N ALA A 104 -14.98 -6.50 -0.63
CA ALA A 104 -15.69 -6.22 0.63
C ALA A 104 -16.15 -4.75 0.69
N LEU A 105 -15.28 -3.82 0.27
CA LEU A 105 -15.60 -2.40 0.18
C LEU A 105 -16.77 -2.15 -0.78
N ALA A 106 -16.73 -2.74 -1.98
CA ALA A 106 -17.81 -2.62 -2.96
C ALA A 106 -19.15 -3.14 -2.42
N ARG A 107 -19.15 -4.32 -1.76
CA ARG A 107 -20.36 -4.86 -1.10
C ARG A 107 -20.88 -3.94 -0.01
N GLY A 108 -19.99 -3.37 0.81
CA GLY A 108 -20.36 -2.43 1.88
C GLY A 108 -20.99 -1.16 1.36
N ILE A 109 -20.52 -0.63 0.24
CA ILE A 109 -21.11 0.53 -0.45
C ILE A 109 -22.46 0.15 -1.07
N ALA A 110 -22.52 -0.94 -1.82
CA ALA A 110 -23.72 -1.41 -2.49
C ALA A 110 -24.88 -1.66 -1.51
N SER A 111 -24.60 -2.24 -0.34
CA SER A 111 -25.63 -2.48 0.70
C SER A 111 -26.23 -1.20 1.28
N ARG A 112 -25.58 -0.07 1.08
CA ARG A 112 -26.02 1.27 1.55
C ARG A 112 -26.34 2.24 0.40
N ARG A 113 -26.53 1.72 -0.81
CA ARG A 113 -26.80 2.54 -1.99
C ARG A 113 -27.95 3.54 -1.79
N ALA A 114 -29.03 3.12 -1.12
CA ALA A 114 -30.18 3.99 -0.85
C ALA A 114 -29.88 5.17 0.10
N GLU A 115 -28.74 5.12 0.81
CA GLU A 115 -28.28 6.18 1.71
C GLU A 115 -27.29 7.15 1.03
N ILE A 116 -26.95 6.92 -0.25
CA ILE A 116 -25.98 7.70 -1.02
C ILE A 116 -26.75 8.52 -2.06
N ASP A 117 -26.77 9.84 -1.87
CA ASP A 117 -27.40 10.77 -2.79
C ASP A 117 -26.36 11.30 -3.79
N GLY A 118 -26.22 10.62 -4.92
CA GLY A 118 -25.26 10.92 -5.96
C GLY A 118 -24.17 9.86 -6.16
N ALA A 119 -23.07 10.26 -6.79
CA ALA A 119 -21.96 9.38 -7.11
C ALA A 119 -21.06 9.10 -5.89
N VAL A 120 -20.37 7.95 -5.93
CA VAL A 120 -19.25 7.66 -5.03
C VAL A 120 -17.96 8.16 -5.68
N LEU A 121 -17.28 9.11 -5.07
CA LEU A 121 -15.95 9.53 -5.52
C LEU A 121 -14.89 8.59 -4.94
N HIS A 122 -14.01 8.08 -5.80
CA HIS A 122 -12.88 7.22 -5.42
C HIS A 122 -11.54 7.93 -5.67
N PRO A 123 -11.04 8.73 -4.71
CA PRO A 123 -9.74 9.33 -4.80
C PRO A 123 -8.64 8.29 -4.58
N GLY A 124 -7.70 8.17 -5.52
CA GLY A 124 -6.71 7.10 -5.49
C GLY A 124 -5.44 7.39 -6.27
N ALA A 125 -4.63 6.35 -6.46
CA ALA A 125 -3.44 6.35 -7.29
C ALA A 125 -3.80 6.26 -8.78
N ALA A 126 -2.86 6.62 -9.65
CA ALA A 126 -2.96 6.39 -11.10
C ALA A 126 -3.15 4.89 -11.43
N GLU A 127 -2.43 4.02 -10.73
CA GLU A 127 -2.66 2.57 -10.75
C GLU A 127 -3.41 2.13 -9.50
N LEU A 128 -4.65 1.69 -9.67
CA LEU A 128 -5.50 1.23 -8.57
C LEU A 128 -5.21 -0.24 -8.20
N ALA A 129 -5.17 -0.53 -6.91
CA ALA A 129 -5.07 -1.89 -6.40
C ALA A 129 -6.47 -2.53 -6.35
N GLY A 130 -6.92 -3.07 -7.49
CA GLY A 130 -8.23 -3.70 -7.64
C GLY A 130 -9.25 -2.81 -8.36
N ASP A 131 -10.30 -3.45 -8.87
CA ASP A 131 -11.33 -2.83 -9.68
C ASP A 131 -12.57 -2.48 -8.83
N LEU A 132 -12.47 -1.40 -8.03
CA LEU A 132 -13.62 -0.89 -7.28
C LEU A 132 -14.69 -0.34 -8.22
N ALA A 133 -14.28 0.32 -9.30
CA ALA A 133 -15.21 0.93 -10.24
C ALA A 133 -16.10 -0.13 -10.90
N GLY A 134 -15.54 -1.15 -11.51
CA GLY A 134 -16.33 -2.21 -12.13
C GLY A 134 -17.23 -2.96 -11.14
N ALA A 135 -16.76 -3.17 -9.89
CA ALA A 135 -17.59 -3.81 -8.87
C ALA A 135 -18.78 -2.94 -8.44
N LEU A 136 -18.62 -1.62 -8.39
CA LEU A 136 -19.71 -0.68 -8.06
C LEU A 136 -20.69 -0.50 -9.22
N GLU A 137 -20.20 -0.44 -10.46
CA GLU A 137 -21.03 -0.41 -11.66
C GLU A 137 -21.94 -1.62 -11.77
N GLN A 138 -21.41 -2.83 -11.49
CA GLN A 138 -22.23 -4.05 -11.42
C GLN A 138 -23.34 -3.97 -10.37
N ALA A 139 -23.10 -3.26 -9.27
CA ALA A 139 -24.07 -2.98 -8.22
C ALA A 139 -24.99 -1.77 -8.54
N ARG A 140 -24.86 -1.18 -9.71
CA ARG A 140 -25.60 0.03 -10.16
C ARG A 140 -25.35 1.21 -9.22
N VAL A 141 -24.16 1.37 -8.71
CA VAL A 141 -23.67 2.54 -7.96
C VAL A 141 -22.81 3.34 -8.90
N GLU A 142 -23.19 4.60 -9.10
CA GLU A 142 -22.35 5.53 -9.88
C GLU A 142 -21.04 5.80 -9.15
N VAL A 143 -19.92 5.65 -9.86
CA VAL A 143 -18.59 5.88 -9.31
C VAL A 143 -17.79 6.82 -10.21
N ARG A 144 -17.08 7.76 -9.60
CA ARG A 144 -16.13 8.65 -10.25
C ARG A 144 -14.74 8.41 -9.66
N ALA A 145 -13.80 7.96 -10.49
CA ALA A 145 -12.40 7.85 -10.10
C ALA A 145 -11.73 9.23 -10.16
N LEU A 146 -10.91 9.53 -9.17
CA LEU A 146 -10.10 10.75 -9.13
C LEU A 146 -8.65 10.39 -8.82
N THR A 147 -7.76 10.60 -9.78
CA THR A 147 -6.34 10.37 -9.60
C THR A 147 -5.71 11.54 -8.84
N LEU A 148 -5.17 11.29 -7.66
CA LEU A 148 -4.57 12.31 -6.80
C LEU A 148 -3.06 12.13 -6.60
N TYR A 149 -2.52 10.94 -6.86
CA TYR A 149 -1.10 10.64 -6.71
C TYR A 149 -0.70 9.49 -7.62
N ASP A 150 0.58 9.36 -7.82
CA ASP A 150 1.18 8.15 -8.37
C ASP A 150 2.19 7.56 -7.38
N THR A 151 2.57 6.32 -7.63
CA THR A 151 3.59 5.63 -6.84
C THR A 151 4.73 5.26 -7.79
N LEU A 152 5.80 6.03 -7.74
CA LEU A 152 6.92 5.91 -8.67
C LEU A 152 8.13 5.20 -8.04
N PRO A 153 8.96 4.52 -8.84
CA PRO A 153 10.21 3.95 -8.36
C PRO A 153 11.14 5.01 -7.78
N THR A 154 11.66 4.77 -6.59
CA THR A 154 12.64 5.63 -5.94
C THR A 154 14.01 5.44 -6.60
N ARG A 155 14.73 6.52 -6.87
CA ARG A 155 16.15 6.46 -7.24
C ARG A 155 16.98 6.23 -5.99
N PHE A 156 17.89 5.28 -6.06
CA PHE A 156 18.81 4.98 -4.98
C PHE A 156 20.11 5.75 -5.18
N GLU A 157 20.53 6.45 -4.13
CA GLU A 157 21.82 7.10 -4.07
C GLU A 157 22.94 6.06 -3.88
N PRO A 158 24.20 6.32 -4.33
CA PRO A 158 25.30 5.38 -4.20
C PRO A 158 25.48 4.80 -2.79
N ARG A 159 25.35 5.64 -1.77
CA ARG A 159 25.41 5.22 -0.36
C ARG A 159 24.32 4.22 0.03
N GLN A 160 23.12 4.36 -0.51
CA GLN A 160 22.03 3.42 -0.27
C GLN A 160 22.32 2.07 -0.93
N ILE A 161 22.89 2.09 -2.14
CA ILE A 161 23.34 0.87 -2.83
C ILE A 161 24.40 0.13 -2.03
N GLU A 162 25.41 0.86 -1.50
CA GLU A 162 26.44 0.26 -0.62
C GLU A 162 25.81 -0.42 0.61
N GLN A 163 24.79 0.19 1.21
CA GLN A 163 24.09 -0.39 2.37
C GLN A 163 23.35 -1.70 2.06
N LEU A 164 23.00 -1.96 0.79
CA LEU A 164 22.33 -3.22 0.40
C LEU A 164 23.23 -4.43 0.59
N ALA A 165 24.55 -4.27 0.49
CA ALA A 165 25.51 -5.37 0.70
C ALA A 165 25.47 -5.93 2.14
N GLU A 166 24.97 -5.15 3.09
CA GLU A 166 24.87 -5.54 4.51
C GLU A 166 23.49 -6.10 4.89
N VAL A 167 22.55 -6.16 3.95
CA VAL A 167 21.17 -6.58 4.21
C VAL A 167 21.05 -8.10 4.07
N ASP A 168 20.51 -8.74 5.09
CA ASP A 168 20.26 -10.20 5.07
C ASP A 168 18.92 -10.54 4.38
N VAL A 169 17.89 -9.71 4.60
CA VAL A 169 16.51 -9.99 4.18
C VAL A 169 15.84 -8.73 3.62
N ALA A 170 15.13 -8.84 2.51
CA ALA A 170 14.24 -7.79 2.01
C ALA A 170 12.76 -8.21 2.12
N LEU A 171 11.93 -7.37 2.75
CA LEU A 171 10.48 -7.56 2.86
C LEU A 171 9.78 -6.90 1.68
N VAL A 172 9.04 -7.67 0.87
CA VAL A 172 8.39 -7.20 -0.35
C VAL A 172 6.86 -7.29 -0.21
N HIS A 173 6.18 -6.14 -0.29
CA HIS A 173 4.76 -6.03 0.00
C HIS A 173 3.86 -5.89 -1.24
N SER A 174 4.43 -5.54 -2.41
CA SER A 174 3.67 -5.37 -3.65
C SER A 174 4.45 -5.81 -4.88
N ALA A 175 3.74 -6.21 -5.94
CA ALA A 175 4.37 -6.58 -7.22
C ALA A 175 5.09 -5.39 -7.86
N LYS A 176 4.58 -4.16 -7.71
CA LYS A 176 5.23 -2.93 -8.21
C LYS A 176 6.58 -2.70 -7.50
N ALA A 177 6.64 -2.88 -6.18
CA ALA A 177 7.90 -2.82 -5.43
C ALA A 177 8.85 -3.96 -5.83
N ALA A 178 8.33 -5.17 -6.06
CA ALA A 178 9.11 -6.30 -6.56
C ALA A 178 9.74 -6.03 -7.93
N ALA A 179 9.00 -5.38 -8.85
CA ALA A 179 9.52 -4.98 -10.16
C ALA A 179 10.65 -3.95 -10.03
N ALA A 180 10.49 -2.94 -9.17
CA ALA A 180 11.54 -1.97 -8.89
C ALA A 180 12.78 -2.63 -8.26
N LEU A 181 12.59 -3.58 -7.33
CA LEU A 181 13.67 -4.37 -6.74
C LEU A 181 14.42 -5.21 -7.78
N ALA A 182 13.69 -5.81 -8.72
CA ALA A 182 14.31 -6.62 -9.79
C ALA A 182 15.27 -5.80 -10.64
N VAL A 183 14.95 -4.53 -10.93
CA VAL A 183 15.84 -3.60 -11.65
C VAL A 183 17.11 -3.33 -10.81
N ILE A 184 16.96 -2.99 -9.53
CA ILE A 184 18.12 -2.72 -8.66
C ILE A 184 19.02 -3.96 -8.56
N LEU A 185 18.47 -5.15 -8.33
CA LEU A 185 19.24 -6.38 -8.14
C LEU A 185 19.84 -6.90 -9.46
N LYS A 186 19.36 -6.45 -10.62
CA LYS A 186 20.00 -6.72 -11.91
C LYS A 186 21.32 -5.94 -12.04
N ASP A 187 21.31 -4.66 -11.63
CA ASP A 187 22.46 -3.77 -11.74
C ASP A 187 23.43 -3.93 -10.54
N HIS A 188 22.90 -4.33 -9.38
CA HIS A 188 23.63 -4.53 -8.14
C HIS A 188 23.28 -5.88 -7.51
N PRO A 189 23.81 -7.01 -8.00
CA PRO A 189 23.48 -8.34 -7.55
C PRO A 189 23.80 -8.56 -6.06
N GLN A 190 22.86 -9.17 -5.31
CA GLN A 190 22.99 -9.51 -3.91
C GLN A 190 22.68 -11.01 -3.72
N PRO A 191 23.60 -11.93 -4.05
CA PRO A 191 23.31 -13.37 -4.06
C PRO A 191 23.03 -13.96 -2.67
N HIS A 192 23.45 -13.29 -1.60
CA HIS A 192 23.20 -13.69 -0.22
C HIS A 192 21.82 -13.25 0.30
N LEU A 193 21.16 -12.30 -0.37
CA LEU A 193 19.90 -11.72 0.07
C LEU A 193 18.77 -12.74 0.06
N ARG A 194 17.96 -12.77 1.13
CA ARG A 194 16.69 -13.47 1.19
C ARG A 194 15.54 -12.53 0.83
N LEU A 195 14.62 -12.97 -0.02
CA LEU A 195 13.42 -12.21 -0.40
C LEU A 195 12.19 -12.82 0.25
N LEU A 196 11.54 -12.07 1.12
CA LEU A 196 10.31 -12.47 1.77
C LEU A 196 9.14 -11.64 1.22
N GLY A 197 8.23 -12.29 0.51
CA GLY A 197 7.08 -11.65 -0.13
C GLY A 197 5.79 -11.80 0.66
N LEU A 198 4.91 -10.81 0.60
CA LEU A 198 3.58 -10.88 1.21
C LEU A 198 2.70 -12.00 0.60
N SER A 199 2.98 -12.38 -0.65
CA SER A 199 2.34 -13.52 -1.34
C SER A 199 3.20 -14.00 -2.51
N LYS A 200 2.86 -15.17 -3.07
CA LYS A 200 3.50 -15.70 -4.29
C LYS A 200 3.38 -14.73 -5.47
N ALA A 201 2.24 -14.07 -5.64
CA ALA A 201 1.99 -13.11 -6.70
C ALA A 201 2.91 -11.89 -6.60
N VAL A 202 3.19 -11.43 -5.38
CA VAL A 202 4.11 -10.31 -5.10
C VAL A 202 5.52 -10.61 -5.58
N LEU A 203 6.02 -11.83 -5.44
CA LEU A 203 7.39 -12.22 -5.85
C LEU A 203 7.52 -12.57 -7.34
N LYS A 204 6.42 -12.61 -8.10
CA LYS A 204 6.46 -12.97 -9.53
C LYS A 204 7.45 -12.16 -10.37
N PRO A 205 7.58 -10.83 -10.22
CA PRO A 205 8.58 -10.03 -10.95
C PRO A 205 10.03 -10.42 -10.64
N LEU A 206 10.29 -10.99 -9.45
CA LEU A 206 11.60 -11.40 -8.98
C LEU A 206 11.94 -12.87 -9.32
N ALA A 207 11.12 -13.55 -10.12
CA ALA A 207 11.29 -14.99 -10.39
C ALA A 207 12.68 -15.33 -10.93
N ARG A 208 13.26 -14.48 -11.80
CA ARG A 208 14.58 -14.67 -12.45
C ARG A 208 15.76 -14.07 -11.68
N THR A 209 15.51 -13.33 -10.59
CA THR A 209 16.58 -12.70 -9.80
C THR A 209 17.37 -13.76 -9.04
N GLN A 210 18.69 -13.67 -9.05
CA GLN A 210 19.57 -14.59 -8.32
C GLN A 210 19.77 -14.07 -6.88
N VAL A 211 19.24 -14.82 -5.92
CA VAL A 211 19.31 -14.53 -4.48
C VAL A 211 19.35 -15.86 -3.72
N SER A 212 19.71 -15.83 -2.44
CA SER A 212 19.85 -17.07 -1.63
C SER A 212 18.51 -17.78 -1.42
N GLU A 213 17.41 -17.02 -1.24
CA GLU A 213 16.08 -17.59 -0.95
C GLU A 213 14.96 -16.66 -1.44
N LYS A 214 13.85 -17.26 -1.85
CA LYS A 214 12.58 -16.58 -2.14
C LYS A 214 11.44 -17.33 -1.46
N THR A 215 10.89 -16.75 -0.43
CA THR A 215 9.78 -17.32 0.35
C THR A 215 8.66 -16.31 0.48
N PHE A 216 7.43 -16.76 0.61
CA PHE A 216 6.26 -15.88 0.75
C PHE A 216 5.39 -16.30 1.94
N ALA A 217 4.67 -15.33 2.49
CA ALA A 217 3.75 -15.56 3.59
C ALA A 217 2.61 -16.52 3.17
N PRO A 218 2.21 -17.46 4.05
CA PRO A 218 1.11 -18.39 3.77
C PRO A 218 -0.23 -17.68 3.60
N PHE A 219 -0.38 -16.51 4.23
CA PHE A 219 -1.52 -15.61 4.09
C PHE A 219 -0.99 -14.18 3.85
N PRO A 220 -1.69 -13.33 3.08
CA PRO A 220 -1.23 -11.99 2.73
C PRO A 220 -1.40 -11.00 3.91
N LEU A 221 -0.86 -11.38 5.07
CA LEU A 221 -0.86 -10.62 6.31
C LEU A 221 0.58 -10.28 6.71
N GLU A 222 0.82 -9.06 7.14
CA GLU A 222 2.15 -8.60 7.54
C GLU A 222 2.72 -9.45 8.69
N ALA A 223 1.91 -9.82 9.68
CA ALA A 223 2.37 -10.68 10.77
C ALA A 223 2.88 -12.04 10.25
N ALA A 224 2.20 -12.64 9.25
CA ALA A 224 2.65 -13.88 8.64
C ALA A 224 3.95 -13.71 7.83
N LEU A 225 4.15 -12.54 7.21
CA LEU A 225 5.40 -12.19 6.52
C LEU A 225 6.55 -12.04 7.52
N LEU A 226 6.35 -11.32 8.62
CA LEU A 226 7.39 -11.11 9.65
C LEU A 226 7.82 -12.41 10.32
N ASN A 227 6.91 -13.38 10.51
CA ASN A 227 7.22 -14.70 11.06
C ASN A 227 8.16 -15.54 10.17
N LEU A 228 8.47 -15.12 8.95
CA LEU A 228 9.43 -15.78 8.06
C LEU A 228 10.88 -15.32 8.30
N ILE A 229 11.10 -14.23 9.02
CA ILE A 229 12.43 -13.65 9.20
C ILE A 229 13.36 -14.66 9.92
N ASP A 230 12.86 -15.33 10.94
CA ASP A 230 13.64 -16.25 11.79
C ASP A 230 13.61 -17.72 11.32
N ARG A 231 13.05 -17.97 10.14
CA ARG A 231 13.04 -19.30 9.52
C ARG A 231 14.16 -19.41 8.52
#